data_e184f57a5412433f45e4e5d922993120
#
_entry.id   e184f57a5412433f45e4e5d922993120
#
_cell.length_a   1.000
_cell.length_b   1.000
_cell.length_c   1.000
_cell.angle_alpha   90.00
_cell.angle_beta   90.00
_cell.angle_gamma   90.00
#
_symmetry.space_group_name_H-M   'P 1'
#
loop_
_entity.id
_entity.type
_entity.pdbx_description
1 polymer ?
#
loop_
_entity_poly.entity_id
_entity_poly.type
_entity_poly.pdbx_seq_one_letter_code
_entity_poly.pdbx_strand_id
1 'polypeptide(L)'
;MALVLLLAPVAPALASQVLRISAIPDQNPERLNRLYGLLASELSDQLGVPVKYTPVVDYGAAVTGFRRGDLDLVWFGGLTGVQARLQTPGSKVIAQRDVDAKFWSVFIANQSSGLKPFSDQQDLQQLKGKRFAFGSESSTSGRLMPQYFLAQVGVTPADFASNRPGFSGSHDATLALVQSGAYQAGALNGQVWDSRLKEGKVDTKKVVLLWRTPPYADYHWIAQGNLDQRFGLGFTNKLQQSLLSLTPSQPRQKTILELFAAGRFIPAQASDYANIEAVGRSLGKIR
;
A
#
# COMPACT_ATOMS: atom_id res chain seq x y z
N MET A 1 -25.49 58.86 -34.50
CA MET A 1 -25.24 58.20 -33.19
C MET A 1 -24.64 56.81 -33.49
N ALA A 2 -23.36 56.64 -33.29
CA ALA A 2 -22.72 55.33 -33.48
C ALA A 2 -22.68 54.59 -32.14
N LEU A 3 -23.29 53.41 -32.06
CA LEU A 3 -23.32 52.55 -30.88
C LEU A 3 -22.00 51.76 -30.81
N VAL A 4 -21.10 52.12 -29.89
CA VAL A 4 -19.86 51.38 -29.63
C VAL A 4 -20.21 50.21 -28.69
N LEU A 5 -20.24 48.99 -29.22
CA LEU A 5 -20.32 47.76 -28.40
C LEU A 5 -18.95 47.54 -27.76
N LEU A 6 -18.86 47.71 -26.45
CA LEU A 6 -17.73 47.28 -25.62
C LEU A 6 -17.77 45.75 -25.45
N LEU A 7 -16.96 45.03 -26.19
CA LEU A 7 -16.69 43.60 -25.93
C LEU A 7 -15.78 43.52 -24.70
N ALA A 8 -16.37 43.04 -23.58
CA ALA A 8 -15.59 42.68 -22.41
C ALA A 8 -14.71 41.44 -22.71
N PRO A 9 -13.42 41.45 -22.34
CA PRO A 9 -12.57 40.29 -22.52
C PRO A 9 -13.07 39.13 -21.67
N VAL A 10 -13.47 38.03 -22.30
CA VAL A 10 -13.73 36.76 -21.61
C VAL A 10 -12.37 36.23 -21.17
N ALA A 11 -12.10 36.32 -19.86
CA ALA A 11 -10.91 35.68 -19.28
C ALA A 11 -10.97 34.18 -19.54
N PRO A 12 -9.89 33.53 -20.05
CA PRO A 12 -9.88 32.09 -20.20
C PRO A 12 -10.11 31.45 -18.83
N ALA A 13 -11.13 30.63 -18.72
CA ALA A 13 -11.35 29.81 -17.54
C ALA A 13 -10.10 28.93 -17.39
N LEU A 14 -9.27 29.22 -16.38
CA LEU A 14 -8.16 28.36 -15.99
C LEU A 14 -8.76 26.99 -15.72
N ALA A 15 -8.41 25.99 -16.56
CA ALA A 15 -8.83 24.62 -16.33
C ALA A 15 -8.45 24.25 -14.89
N SER A 16 -9.44 23.91 -14.05
CA SER A 16 -9.21 23.59 -12.64
C SER A 16 -8.20 22.46 -12.56
N GLN A 17 -7.08 22.71 -11.87
CA GLN A 17 -6.04 21.71 -11.71
C GLN A 17 -6.61 20.52 -10.94
N VAL A 18 -6.42 19.30 -11.47
CA VAL A 18 -6.89 18.05 -10.87
C VAL A 18 -5.80 17.50 -9.96
N LEU A 19 -6.13 17.16 -8.72
CA LEU A 19 -5.26 16.38 -7.83
C LEU A 19 -5.40 14.89 -8.20
N ARG A 20 -4.33 14.26 -8.65
CA ARG A 20 -4.31 12.86 -9.07
C ARG A 20 -3.83 11.99 -7.92
N ILE A 21 -4.74 11.22 -7.35
CA ILE A 21 -4.41 10.26 -6.29
C ILE A 21 -4.26 8.85 -6.85
N SER A 22 -3.41 8.04 -6.24
CA SER A 22 -3.20 6.64 -6.62
C SER A 22 -2.84 5.78 -5.42
N ALA A 23 -2.69 4.49 -5.66
CA ALA A 23 -2.25 3.50 -4.70
C ALA A 23 -1.53 2.34 -5.39
N ILE A 24 -0.66 1.64 -4.66
CA ILE A 24 -0.17 0.33 -5.10
C ILE A 24 -1.35 -0.65 -5.21
N PRO A 25 -1.40 -1.51 -6.25
CA PRO A 25 -2.50 -2.45 -6.45
C PRO A 25 -2.31 -3.72 -5.60
N ASP A 26 -2.40 -3.57 -4.28
CA ASP A 26 -2.10 -4.60 -3.29
C ASP A 26 -3.25 -5.58 -3.02
N GLN A 27 -4.45 -5.24 -3.45
CA GLN A 27 -5.68 -6.02 -3.26
C GLN A 27 -6.50 -6.11 -4.55
N ASN A 28 -7.70 -6.68 -4.43
CA ASN A 28 -8.65 -6.79 -5.54
C ASN A 28 -8.97 -5.42 -6.15
N PRO A 29 -8.92 -5.28 -7.50
CA PRO A 29 -9.11 -4.00 -8.19
C PRO A 29 -10.47 -3.33 -7.93
N GLU A 30 -11.56 -4.10 -7.82
CA GLU A 30 -12.90 -3.54 -7.55
C GLU A 30 -12.95 -2.90 -6.16
N ARG A 31 -12.33 -3.55 -5.16
CA ARG A 31 -12.21 -3.01 -3.81
C ARG A 31 -11.42 -1.72 -3.82
N LEU A 32 -10.29 -1.67 -4.51
CA LEU A 32 -9.44 -0.47 -4.62
C LEU A 32 -10.18 0.67 -5.34
N ASN A 33 -10.84 0.39 -6.46
CA ASN A 33 -11.63 1.38 -7.18
C ASN A 33 -12.74 1.98 -6.29
N ARG A 34 -13.45 1.15 -5.53
CA ARG A 34 -14.47 1.61 -4.58
C ARG A 34 -13.86 2.50 -3.49
N LEU A 35 -12.79 2.03 -2.85
CA LEU A 35 -12.12 2.75 -1.76
C LEU A 35 -11.61 4.10 -2.22
N TYR A 36 -10.78 4.12 -3.25
CA TYR A 36 -10.14 5.36 -3.71
C TYR A 36 -11.09 6.28 -4.47
N GLY A 37 -12.16 5.76 -5.06
CA GLY A 37 -13.25 6.56 -5.61
C GLY A 37 -13.99 7.34 -4.51
N LEU A 38 -14.34 6.69 -3.40
CA LEU A 38 -14.95 7.34 -2.24
C LEU A 38 -14.01 8.37 -1.61
N LEU A 39 -12.72 8.03 -1.46
CA LEU A 39 -11.73 8.95 -0.93
C LEU A 39 -11.53 10.16 -1.85
N ALA A 40 -11.48 9.97 -3.17
CA ALA A 40 -11.36 11.06 -4.13
C ALA A 40 -12.53 12.04 -4.03
N SER A 41 -13.77 11.53 -3.91
CA SER A 41 -14.95 12.37 -3.69
C SER A 41 -14.87 13.14 -2.37
N GLU A 42 -14.48 12.48 -1.28
CA GLU A 42 -14.33 13.11 0.04
C GLU A 42 -13.28 14.21 0.03
N LEU A 43 -12.11 13.94 -0.56
CA LEU A 43 -11.04 14.93 -0.68
C LEU A 43 -11.43 16.08 -1.63
N SER A 44 -12.19 15.83 -2.70
CA SER A 44 -12.70 16.90 -3.57
C SER A 44 -13.55 17.89 -2.79
N ASP A 45 -14.49 17.37 -1.98
CA ASP A 45 -15.40 18.21 -1.17
C ASP A 45 -14.63 19.03 -0.11
N GLN A 46 -13.65 18.41 0.55
CA GLN A 46 -12.88 19.08 1.61
C GLN A 46 -11.86 20.09 1.06
N LEU A 47 -11.20 19.76 -0.06
CA LEU A 47 -10.15 20.60 -0.63
C LEU A 47 -10.69 21.72 -1.53
N GLY A 48 -11.87 21.53 -2.13
CA GLY A 48 -12.44 22.46 -3.10
C GLY A 48 -11.77 22.41 -4.48
N VAL A 49 -11.09 21.30 -4.79
CA VAL A 49 -10.47 21.04 -6.10
C VAL A 49 -10.88 19.65 -6.60
N PRO A 50 -10.95 19.42 -7.92
CA PRO A 50 -11.21 18.09 -8.44
C PRO A 50 -10.11 17.11 -8.02
N VAL A 51 -10.51 15.97 -7.44
CA VAL A 51 -9.61 14.87 -7.10
C VAL A 51 -9.99 13.65 -7.94
N LYS A 52 -9.01 13.00 -8.56
CA LYS A 52 -9.22 11.83 -9.40
C LYS A 52 -8.35 10.66 -8.95
N TYR A 53 -8.95 9.50 -8.74
CA TYR A 53 -8.21 8.25 -8.58
C TYR A 53 -7.71 7.76 -9.93
N THR A 54 -6.42 7.47 -10.02
CA THR A 54 -5.75 6.92 -11.20
C THR A 54 -5.14 5.57 -10.82
N PRO A 55 -5.77 4.45 -11.16
CA PRO A 55 -5.23 3.13 -10.87
C PRO A 55 -3.97 2.87 -11.69
N VAL A 56 -3.10 2.05 -11.17
CA VAL A 56 -1.85 1.59 -11.82
C VAL A 56 -1.82 0.07 -11.92
N VAL A 57 -1.01 -0.45 -12.83
CA VAL A 57 -0.99 -1.90 -13.15
C VAL A 57 -0.18 -2.72 -12.15
N ASP A 58 0.84 -2.14 -11.52
CA ASP A 58 1.69 -2.78 -10.53
C ASP A 58 2.35 -1.78 -9.57
N TYR A 59 3.07 -2.28 -8.57
CA TYR A 59 3.75 -1.47 -7.56
C TYR A 59 4.84 -0.57 -8.15
N GLY A 60 5.59 -1.06 -9.16
CA GLY A 60 6.62 -0.29 -9.85
C GLY A 60 6.04 0.86 -10.67
N ALA A 61 4.87 0.65 -11.28
CA ALA A 61 4.15 1.67 -12.01
C ALA A 61 3.71 2.81 -11.09
N ALA A 62 3.31 2.53 -9.84
CA ALA A 62 3.02 3.56 -8.85
C ALA A 62 4.25 4.43 -8.54
N VAL A 63 5.40 3.81 -8.29
CA VAL A 63 6.67 4.52 -8.03
C VAL A 63 7.09 5.35 -9.25
N THR A 64 7.01 4.77 -10.45
CA THR A 64 7.38 5.45 -11.69
C THR A 64 6.45 6.63 -11.99
N GLY A 65 5.14 6.46 -11.87
CA GLY A 65 4.16 7.52 -12.10
C GLY A 65 4.33 8.68 -11.11
N PHE A 66 4.62 8.36 -9.84
CA PHE A 66 4.92 9.37 -8.83
C PHE A 66 6.21 10.13 -9.16
N ARG A 67 7.31 9.43 -9.47
CA ARG A 67 8.59 10.05 -9.86
C ARG A 67 8.46 10.98 -11.07
N ARG A 68 7.64 10.60 -12.05
CA ARG A 68 7.41 11.40 -13.27
C ARG A 68 6.50 12.61 -13.05
N GLY A 69 5.84 12.70 -11.87
CA GLY A 69 4.83 13.71 -11.60
C GLY A 69 3.48 13.45 -12.26
N ASP A 70 3.24 12.22 -12.72
CA ASP A 70 1.92 11.79 -13.25
C ASP A 70 0.91 11.57 -12.12
N LEU A 71 1.38 11.37 -10.89
CA LEU A 71 0.60 11.13 -9.68
C LEU A 71 1.02 12.14 -8.60
N ASP A 72 0.06 12.70 -7.88
CA ASP A 72 0.26 13.80 -6.95
C ASP A 72 0.29 13.35 -5.48
N LEU A 73 -0.54 12.36 -5.14
CA LEU A 73 -0.65 11.76 -3.82
C LEU A 73 -0.81 10.25 -3.99
N VAL A 74 0.06 9.47 -3.37
CA VAL A 74 0.04 8.00 -3.55
C VAL A 74 0.10 7.29 -2.21
N TRP A 75 -0.76 6.28 -2.07
CA TRP A 75 -0.72 5.30 -0.99
C TRP A 75 0.28 4.22 -1.33
N PHE A 76 1.40 4.22 -0.62
CA PHE A 76 2.50 3.28 -0.80
C PHE A 76 2.60 2.31 0.37
N GLY A 77 3.14 1.12 0.12
CA GLY A 77 3.74 0.32 1.16
C GLY A 77 5.11 0.88 1.56
N GLY A 78 5.65 0.48 2.71
CA GLY A 78 6.91 1.01 3.25
C GLY A 78 8.06 1.01 2.24
N LEU A 79 8.31 -0.13 1.56
CA LEU A 79 9.40 -0.25 0.56
C LEU A 79 9.18 0.68 -0.64
N THR A 80 8.01 0.63 -1.26
CA THR A 80 7.72 1.46 -2.43
C THR A 80 7.67 2.94 -2.08
N GLY A 81 7.22 3.29 -0.88
CA GLY A 81 7.23 4.66 -0.39
C GLY A 81 8.66 5.19 -0.19
N VAL A 82 9.55 4.40 0.41
CA VAL A 82 10.97 4.76 0.50
C VAL A 82 11.59 4.92 -0.89
N GLN A 83 11.33 3.97 -1.80
CA GLN A 83 11.82 4.06 -3.19
C GLN A 83 11.30 5.31 -3.91
N ALA A 84 10.01 5.63 -3.78
CA ALA A 84 9.39 6.81 -4.37
C ALA A 84 10.00 8.10 -3.82
N ARG A 85 10.14 8.20 -2.49
CA ARG A 85 10.72 9.37 -1.81
C ARG A 85 12.16 9.61 -2.22
N LEU A 86 13.01 8.58 -2.26
CA LEU A 86 14.41 8.69 -2.66
C LEU A 86 14.57 9.12 -4.12
N GLN A 87 13.62 8.76 -5.00
CA GLN A 87 13.61 9.12 -6.42
C GLN A 87 12.87 10.43 -6.72
N THR A 88 12.22 11.05 -5.71
CA THR A 88 11.45 12.28 -5.88
C THR A 88 11.81 13.27 -4.76
N PRO A 89 12.96 13.97 -4.89
CA PRO A 89 13.38 14.97 -3.89
C PRO A 89 12.28 16.02 -3.65
N GLY A 90 12.10 16.40 -2.39
CA GLY A 90 11.07 17.35 -1.97
C GLY A 90 9.68 16.74 -1.72
N SER A 91 9.44 15.47 -2.09
CA SER A 91 8.21 14.77 -1.72
C SER A 91 8.06 14.65 -0.20
N LYS A 92 6.82 14.60 0.29
CA LYS A 92 6.51 14.64 1.72
C LYS A 92 5.69 13.40 2.13
N VAL A 93 6.16 12.70 3.15
CA VAL A 93 5.35 11.71 3.86
C VAL A 93 4.37 12.50 4.73
N ILE A 94 3.07 12.25 4.61
CA ILE A 94 2.07 13.11 5.26
C ILE A 94 1.15 12.37 6.25
N ALA A 95 0.81 11.11 6.01
CA ALA A 95 -0.09 10.37 6.89
C ALA A 95 0.09 8.86 6.74
N GLN A 96 -0.27 8.13 7.79
CA GLN A 96 -0.41 6.68 7.82
C GLN A 96 -1.68 6.29 8.59
N ARG A 97 -2.11 5.03 8.50
CA ARG A 97 -3.16 4.52 9.38
C ARG A 97 -2.58 4.30 10.78
N ASP A 98 -3.41 4.35 11.79
CA ASP A 98 -3.04 4.06 13.18
C ASP A 98 -2.37 2.69 13.37
N VAL A 99 -2.70 1.73 12.53
CA VAL A 99 -2.16 0.37 12.54
C VAL A 99 -0.80 0.24 11.82
N ASP A 100 -0.45 1.18 10.92
CA ASP A 100 0.74 1.06 10.08
C ASP A 100 2.05 1.27 10.83
N ALA A 101 2.03 1.96 11.96
CA ALA A 101 3.20 2.11 12.83
C ALA A 101 3.66 0.80 13.48
N LYS A 102 2.77 -0.21 13.57
CA LYS A 102 3.02 -1.54 14.14
C LYS A 102 2.40 -2.61 13.25
N PHE A 103 2.73 -2.56 11.98
CA PHE A 103 2.21 -3.47 10.97
C PHE A 103 2.89 -4.83 11.04
N TRP A 104 2.30 -5.85 10.42
CA TRP A 104 2.84 -7.22 10.41
C TRP A 104 2.55 -7.95 9.11
N SER A 105 3.37 -8.96 8.83
CA SER A 105 3.11 -9.99 7.82
C SER A 105 2.60 -11.26 8.48
N VAL A 106 1.94 -12.09 7.69
CA VAL A 106 1.61 -13.47 8.06
C VAL A 106 2.21 -14.43 7.05
N PHE A 107 2.69 -15.55 7.56
CA PHE A 107 3.00 -16.75 6.78
C PHE A 107 1.81 -17.69 6.87
N ILE A 108 1.37 -18.17 5.72
CA ILE A 108 0.23 -19.10 5.60
C ILE A 108 0.65 -20.34 4.84
N ALA A 109 -0.05 -21.44 5.07
CA ALA A 109 0.17 -22.67 4.31
C ALA A 109 -1.14 -23.32 3.89
N ASN A 110 -1.10 -24.05 2.77
CA ASN A 110 -2.14 -25.00 2.45
C ASN A 110 -2.10 -26.18 3.43
N GLN A 111 -3.23 -26.64 3.92
CA GLN A 111 -3.33 -27.74 4.87
C GLN A 111 -2.67 -29.03 4.34
N SER A 112 -2.72 -29.29 3.01
CA SER A 112 -2.09 -30.44 2.39
C SER A 112 -0.56 -30.41 2.40
N SER A 113 0.07 -29.28 2.74
CA SER A 113 1.52 -29.16 2.87
C SER A 113 2.08 -29.90 4.09
N GLY A 114 1.23 -30.24 5.06
CA GLY A 114 1.61 -30.84 6.34
C GLY A 114 2.22 -29.86 7.34
N LEU A 115 2.45 -28.60 6.96
CA LEU A 115 2.95 -27.55 7.86
C LEU A 115 1.93 -27.21 8.93
N LYS A 116 2.41 -26.95 10.16
CA LYS A 116 1.57 -26.59 11.31
C LYS A 116 1.94 -25.21 11.84
N PRO A 117 1.00 -24.51 12.51
CA PRO A 117 1.30 -23.26 13.21
C PRO A 117 2.47 -23.42 14.18
N PHE A 118 3.28 -22.37 14.29
CA PHE A 118 4.43 -22.30 15.19
C PHE A 118 4.56 -20.91 15.81
N SER A 119 5.34 -20.79 16.88
CA SER A 119 5.64 -19.53 17.56
C SER A 119 7.10 -19.11 17.45
N ASP A 120 8.01 -20.05 17.21
CA ASP A 120 9.42 -19.78 17.08
C ASP A 120 9.76 -19.39 15.62
N GLN A 121 10.47 -18.29 15.44
CA GLN A 121 10.94 -17.86 14.13
C GLN A 121 11.84 -18.90 13.45
N GLN A 122 12.60 -19.72 14.21
CA GLN A 122 13.44 -20.78 13.68
C GLN A 122 12.65 -21.81 12.86
N ASP A 123 11.37 -22.00 13.18
CA ASP A 123 10.49 -22.91 12.45
C ASP A 123 10.19 -22.47 11.01
N LEU A 124 10.53 -21.22 10.62
CA LEU A 124 10.52 -20.80 9.22
C LEU A 124 11.43 -21.67 8.33
N GLN A 125 12.41 -22.37 8.91
CA GLN A 125 13.25 -23.32 8.17
C GLN A 125 12.45 -24.48 7.54
N GLN A 126 11.26 -24.80 8.08
CA GLN A 126 10.35 -25.80 7.51
C GLN A 126 9.83 -25.44 6.11
N LEU A 127 10.00 -24.17 5.71
CA LEU A 127 9.61 -23.65 4.39
C LEU A 127 10.64 -24.02 3.28
N LYS A 128 11.84 -24.50 3.65
CA LYS A 128 12.83 -24.98 2.66
C LYS A 128 12.22 -26.13 1.83
N GLY A 129 12.49 -26.11 0.54
CA GLY A 129 11.95 -27.08 -0.42
C GLY A 129 10.48 -26.94 -0.76
N LYS A 130 9.73 -26.03 -0.12
CA LYS A 130 8.31 -25.82 -0.42
C LYS A 130 8.12 -24.89 -1.63
N ARG A 131 7.04 -25.09 -2.40
CA ARG A 131 6.57 -24.07 -3.34
C ARG A 131 6.01 -22.90 -2.54
N PHE A 132 6.76 -21.79 -2.51
CA PHE A 132 6.46 -20.61 -1.72
C PHE A 132 6.11 -19.41 -2.61
N ALA A 133 5.01 -18.70 -2.29
CA ALA A 133 4.58 -17.49 -2.96
C ALA A 133 4.79 -16.25 -2.08
N PHE A 134 5.54 -15.28 -2.59
CA PHE A 134 5.49 -13.91 -2.11
C PHE A 134 4.34 -13.14 -2.81
N GLY A 135 4.02 -11.92 -2.32
CA GLY A 135 3.14 -10.98 -2.99
C GLY A 135 3.79 -10.35 -4.23
N SER A 136 3.69 -9.02 -4.39
CA SER A 136 4.49 -8.29 -5.39
C SER A 136 5.97 -8.28 -4.99
N GLU A 137 6.86 -8.26 -5.98
CA GLU A 137 8.31 -8.16 -5.76
C GLU A 137 8.73 -6.90 -4.98
N SER A 138 7.93 -5.83 -5.07
CA SER A 138 8.15 -4.56 -4.38
C SER A 138 7.26 -4.38 -3.14
N SER A 139 6.56 -5.43 -2.70
CA SER A 139 5.74 -5.38 -1.49
C SER A 139 6.61 -5.40 -0.23
N THR A 140 6.26 -4.60 0.78
CA THR A 140 6.87 -4.66 2.12
C THR A 140 6.41 -5.90 2.85
N SER A 141 5.11 -6.00 3.13
CA SER A 141 4.52 -7.08 3.92
C SER A 141 4.36 -8.40 3.18
N GLY A 142 4.28 -8.37 1.84
CA GLY A 142 4.22 -9.58 1.01
C GLY A 142 5.57 -10.08 0.53
N ARG A 143 6.66 -9.31 0.70
CA ARG A 143 7.98 -9.69 0.16
C ARG A 143 9.16 -9.27 1.04
N LEU A 144 9.38 -7.98 1.27
CA LEU A 144 10.61 -7.49 1.91
C LEU A 144 10.78 -8.04 3.32
N MET A 145 9.79 -7.79 4.18
CA MET A 145 9.86 -8.21 5.59
C MET A 145 9.78 -9.72 5.75
N PRO A 146 8.90 -10.46 5.06
CA PRO A 146 8.97 -11.92 5.06
C PRO A 146 10.35 -12.46 4.65
N GLN A 147 10.96 -11.92 3.59
CA GLN A 147 12.31 -12.34 3.16
C GLN A 147 13.36 -12.01 4.23
N TYR A 148 13.24 -10.87 4.89
CA TYR A 148 14.15 -10.48 5.98
C TYR A 148 14.10 -11.48 7.14
N PHE A 149 12.91 -11.85 7.62
CA PHE A 149 12.76 -12.82 8.70
C PHE A 149 13.22 -14.23 8.29
N LEU A 150 12.97 -14.64 7.04
CA LEU A 150 13.49 -15.90 6.49
C LEU A 150 15.04 -15.91 6.47
N ALA A 151 15.66 -14.82 6.03
CA ALA A 151 17.11 -14.68 5.98
C ALA A 151 17.77 -14.78 7.36
N GLN A 152 17.12 -14.27 8.41
CA GLN A 152 17.62 -14.36 9.78
C GLN A 152 17.75 -15.80 10.28
N VAL A 153 16.98 -16.74 9.73
CA VAL A 153 17.04 -18.17 10.07
C VAL A 153 17.72 -19.01 8.97
N GLY A 154 18.45 -18.35 8.05
CA GLY A 154 19.19 -19.02 7.01
C GLY A 154 18.33 -19.63 5.89
N VAL A 155 17.14 -19.02 5.63
CA VAL A 155 16.29 -19.38 4.48
C VAL A 155 16.40 -18.29 3.42
N THR A 156 16.88 -18.65 2.26
CA THR A 156 17.09 -17.78 1.09
C THR A 156 16.08 -18.08 -0.01
N PRO A 157 15.90 -17.21 -1.00
CA PRO A 157 15.07 -17.52 -2.17
C PRO A 157 15.45 -18.80 -2.92
N ALA A 158 16.72 -19.19 -2.89
CA ALA A 158 17.20 -20.41 -3.52
C ALA A 158 16.82 -21.69 -2.76
N ASP A 159 16.41 -21.59 -1.50
CA ASP A 159 16.00 -22.74 -0.69
C ASP A 159 14.55 -23.21 -0.98
N PHE A 160 13.79 -22.46 -1.76
CA PHE A 160 12.43 -22.87 -2.15
C PHE A 160 12.44 -23.88 -3.30
N ALA A 161 11.31 -24.56 -3.50
CA ALA A 161 11.18 -25.49 -4.63
C ALA A 161 11.55 -24.84 -5.96
N SER A 162 12.26 -25.57 -6.79
CA SER A 162 12.82 -25.09 -8.08
C SER A 162 13.81 -23.92 -7.92
N ASN A 163 14.46 -23.81 -6.76
CA ASN A 163 15.44 -22.78 -6.39
C ASN A 163 14.95 -21.33 -6.52
N ARG A 164 13.64 -21.13 -6.45
CA ARG A 164 13.03 -19.78 -6.53
C ARG A 164 11.63 -19.74 -5.95
N PRO A 165 11.22 -18.61 -5.31
CA PRO A 165 9.84 -18.38 -4.94
C PRO A 165 9.01 -17.96 -6.17
N GLY A 166 7.69 -18.04 -6.05
CA GLY A 166 6.76 -17.37 -6.94
C GLY A 166 6.41 -15.97 -6.45
N PHE A 167 5.85 -15.16 -7.35
CA PHE A 167 5.31 -13.83 -7.06
C PHE A 167 3.88 -13.75 -7.56
N SER A 168 2.96 -13.45 -6.67
CA SER A 168 1.52 -13.44 -6.96
C SER A 168 1.01 -12.08 -7.47
N GLY A 169 1.77 -11.01 -7.22
CA GLY A 169 1.40 -9.64 -7.57
C GLY A 169 0.58 -8.90 -6.51
N SER A 170 -0.30 -9.58 -5.77
CA SER A 170 -1.13 -8.95 -4.72
C SER A 170 -1.39 -9.89 -3.55
N HIS A 171 -1.89 -9.35 -2.42
CA HIS A 171 -2.17 -10.16 -1.22
C HIS A 171 -3.35 -11.12 -1.43
N ASP A 172 -4.39 -10.68 -2.14
CA ASP A 172 -5.52 -11.56 -2.48
C ASP A 172 -5.09 -12.72 -3.37
N ALA A 173 -4.20 -12.46 -4.35
CA ALA A 173 -3.66 -13.50 -5.22
C ALA A 173 -2.77 -14.48 -4.44
N THR A 174 -1.95 -14.03 -3.47
CA THR A 174 -1.18 -14.93 -2.61
C THR A 174 -2.11 -15.88 -1.84
N LEU A 175 -3.16 -15.33 -1.21
CA LEU A 175 -4.14 -16.14 -0.48
C LEU A 175 -4.80 -17.17 -1.40
N ALA A 176 -5.26 -16.75 -2.58
CA ALA A 176 -5.92 -17.63 -3.55
C ALA A 176 -4.99 -18.77 -4.04
N LEU A 177 -3.72 -18.48 -4.33
CA LEU A 177 -2.74 -19.45 -4.76
C LEU A 177 -2.41 -20.50 -3.68
N VAL A 178 -2.32 -20.06 -2.41
CA VAL A 178 -2.11 -20.98 -1.29
C VAL A 178 -3.39 -21.79 -1.03
N GLN A 179 -4.56 -21.16 -1.04
CA GLN A 179 -5.84 -21.83 -0.80
C GLN A 179 -6.17 -22.88 -1.87
N SER A 180 -5.80 -22.64 -3.11
CA SER A 180 -5.97 -23.61 -4.21
C SER A 180 -4.98 -24.78 -4.16
N GLY A 181 -3.89 -24.69 -3.36
CA GLY A 181 -2.80 -25.64 -3.33
C GLY A 181 -1.77 -25.49 -4.46
N ALA A 182 -1.91 -24.48 -5.33
CA ALA A 182 -0.91 -24.15 -6.35
C ALA A 182 0.44 -23.83 -5.69
N TYR A 183 0.41 -23.19 -4.52
CA TYR A 183 1.55 -23.00 -3.64
C TYR A 183 1.30 -23.67 -2.27
N GLN A 184 2.35 -24.27 -1.70
CA GLN A 184 2.27 -24.94 -0.41
C GLN A 184 2.27 -23.95 0.75
N ALA A 185 2.94 -22.80 0.58
CA ALA A 185 2.96 -21.74 1.56
C ALA A 185 3.13 -20.36 0.87
N GLY A 186 2.92 -19.30 1.62
CA GLY A 186 3.11 -17.95 1.13
C GLY A 186 3.12 -16.92 2.26
N ALA A 187 3.44 -15.67 1.91
CA ALA A 187 3.43 -14.56 2.85
C ALA A 187 2.62 -13.38 2.31
N LEU A 188 1.84 -12.76 3.17
CA LEU A 188 1.00 -11.62 2.83
C LEU A 188 0.80 -10.66 4.01
N ASN A 189 0.14 -9.55 3.72
CA ASN A 189 -0.31 -8.54 4.66
C ASN A 189 -1.24 -9.16 5.71
N GLY A 190 -0.91 -8.98 6.99
CA GLY A 190 -1.66 -9.54 8.10
C GLY A 190 -3.08 -8.97 8.22
N GLN A 191 -3.29 -7.68 7.89
CA GLN A 191 -4.64 -7.09 7.90
C GLN A 191 -5.52 -7.63 6.76
N VAL A 192 -4.94 -7.86 5.58
CA VAL A 192 -5.68 -8.50 4.48
C VAL A 192 -6.10 -9.90 4.90
N TRP A 193 -5.21 -10.67 5.52
CA TRP A 193 -5.56 -11.98 6.09
C TRP A 193 -6.73 -11.87 7.07
N ASP A 194 -6.61 -11.02 8.09
CA ASP A 194 -7.63 -10.86 9.13
C ASP A 194 -8.98 -10.39 8.54
N SER A 195 -8.94 -9.45 7.56
CA SER A 195 -10.13 -8.97 6.84
C SER A 195 -10.81 -10.08 6.03
N ARG A 196 -10.03 -10.87 5.26
CA ARG A 196 -10.58 -11.97 4.45
C ARG A 196 -11.12 -13.10 5.31
N LEU A 197 -10.49 -13.35 6.46
CA LEU A 197 -10.99 -14.32 7.44
C LEU A 197 -12.36 -13.86 7.99
N LYS A 198 -12.47 -12.58 8.40
CA LYS A 198 -13.72 -11.98 8.88
C LYS A 198 -14.82 -11.97 7.80
N GLU A 199 -14.46 -11.74 6.54
CA GLU A 199 -15.37 -11.76 5.39
C GLU A 199 -15.78 -13.18 4.96
N GLY A 200 -15.27 -14.25 5.61
CA GLY A 200 -15.54 -15.66 5.24
C GLY A 200 -14.88 -16.10 3.91
N LYS A 201 -13.88 -15.34 3.44
CA LYS A 201 -13.17 -15.62 2.18
C LYS A 201 -11.96 -16.53 2.35
N VAL A 202 -11.60 -16.86 3.59
CA VAL A 202 -10.57 -17.86 3.93
C VAL A 202 -11.24 -19.17 4.27
N ASP A 203 -11.00 -20.20 3.48
CA ASP A 203 -11.39 -21.56 3.82
C ASP A 203 -10.38 -22.17 4.80
N THR A 204 -10.69 -22.10 6.08
CA THR A 204 -9.81 -22.61 7.16
C THR A 204 -9.61 -24.12 7.12
N LYS A 205 -10.39 -24.87 6.35
CA LYS A 205 -10.15 -26.30 6.07
C LYS A 205 -9.04 -26.50 5.04
N LYS A 206 -8.69 -25.46 4.27
CA LYS A 206 -7.66 -25.50 3.22
C LYS A 206 -6.42 -24.70 3.58
N VAL A 207 -6.54 -23.62 4.36
CA VAL A 207 -5.43 -22.74 4.69
C VAL A 207 -5.30 -22.56 6.18
N VAL A 208 -4.05 -22.61 6.65
CA VAL A 208 -3.69 -22.36 8.04
C VAL A 208 -2.71 -21.19 8.15
N LEU A 209 -2.88 -20.36 9.18
CA LEU A 209 -1.89 -19.37 9.58
C LEU A 209 -0.73 -20.10 10.26
N LEU A 210 0.48 -19.96 9.71
CA LEU A 210 1.69 -20.56 10.28
C LEU A 210 2.32 -19.68 11.36
N TRP A 211 2.57 -18.40 10.99
CA TRP A 211 3.31 -17.48 11.86
C TRP A 211 2.98 -16.01 11.52
N ARG A 212 3.03 -15.17 12.55
CA ARG A 212 2.88 -13.71 12.46
C ARG A 212 4.20 -13.06 12.82
N THR A 213 4.68 -12.15 11.98
CA THR A 213 5.96 -11.47 12.21
C THR A 213 5.90 -10.50 13.38
N PRO A 214 7.06 -10.16 13.97
CA PRO A 214 7.20 -8.95 14.78
C PRO A 214 6.74 -7.71 14.01
N PRO A 215 6.32 -6.63 14.70
CA PRO A 215 5.80 -5.42 14.08
C PRO A 215 6.89 -4.58 13.39
N TYR A 216 6.50 -3.85 12.35
CA TYR A 216 7.31 -2.88 11.61
C TYR A 216 6.42 -1.78 11.03
N ALA A 217 6.99 -0.66 10.54
CA ALA A 217 6.22 0.36 9.83
C ALA A 217 5.94 -0.07 8.38
N ASP A 218 4.71 0.16 7.87
CA ASP A 218 4.39 -0.19 6.48
C ASP A 218 3.73 0.98 5.74
N TYR A 219 2.43 0.95 5.51
CA TYR A 219 1.75 1.85 4.58
C TYR A 219 1.76 3.32 4.98
N HIS A 220 1.84 4.20 3.96
CA HIS A 220 1.74 5.65 4.17
C HIS A 220 1.39 6.41 2.89
N TRP A 221 0.87 7.62 3.07
CA TRP A 221 0.64 8.59 2.01
C TRP A 221 1.89 9.43 1.76
N ILE A 222 2.29 9.52 0.48
CA ILE A 222 3.33 10.45 0.03
C ILE A 222 2.74 11.42 -0.97
N ALA A 223 2.98 12.70 -0.74
CA ALA A 223 2.58 13.82 -1.58
C ALA A 223 3.76 14.39 -2.36
N GLN A 224 3.51 14.89 -3.58
CA GLN A 224 4.49 15.66 -4.35
C GLN A 224 4.88 16.94 -3.60
N GLY A 225 6.14 17.36 -3.76
CA GLY A 225 6.67 18.55 -3.08
C GLY A 225 6.16 19.88 -3.63
N ASN A 226 5.59 19.87 -4.84
CA ASN A 226 5.16 21.09 -5.56
C ASN A 226 3.65 21.39 -5.44
N LEU A 227 2.92 20.71 -4.54
CA LEU A 227 1.46 20.88 -4.42
C LEU A 227 1.08 22.31 -4.03
N ASP A 228 1.84 22.95 -3.13
CA ASP A 228 1.59 24.31 -2.71
C ASP A 228 1.79 25.34 -3.85
N GLN A 229 2.72 25.06 -4.78
CA GLN A 229 2.91 25.88 -5.98
C GLN A 229 1.76 25.74 -6.97
N ARG A 230 1.18 24.54 -7.08
CA ARG A 230 0.11 24.22 -8.03
C ARG A 230 -1.27 24.61 -7.54
N PHE A 231 -1.56 24.37 -6.28
CA PHE A 231 -2.91 24.51 -5.71
C PHE A 231 -3.05 25.66 -4.72
N GLY A 232 -1.96 26.39 -4.43
CA GLY A 232 -1.93 27.50 -3.49
C GLY A 232 -1.21 27.18 -2.19
N LEU A 233 -0.67 28.20 -1.56
CA LEU A 233 0.12 28.11 -0.32
C LEU A 233 -0.69 27.41 0.78
N GLY A 234 -0.08 26.43 1.45
CA GLY A 234 -0.70 25.65 2.53
C GLY A 234 -1.57 24.48 2.05
N PHE A 235 -1.67 24.22 0.75
CA PHE A 235 -2.47 23.14 0.21
C PHE A 235 -2.03 21.76 0.74
N THR A 236 -0.72 21.50 0.84
CA THR A 236 -0.19 20.24 1.39
C THR A 236 -0.65 20.02 2.82
N ASN A 237 -0.64 21.06 3.65
CA ASN A 237 -1.14 20.99 5.03
C ASN A 237 -2.67 20.75 5.06
N LYS A 238 -3.43 21.42 4.20
CA LYS A 238 -4.88 21.19 4.08
C LYS A 238 -5.18 19.75 3.68
N LEU A 239 -4.44 19.20 2.70
CA LEU A 239 -4.54 17.80 2.29
C LEU A 239 -4.23 16.83 3.43
N GLN A 240 -3.15 17.07 4.19
CA GLN A 240 -2.83 16.27 5.38
C GLN A 240 -3.97 16.32 6.40
N GLN A 241 -4.47 17.51 6.75
CA GLN A 241 -5.58 17.66 7.69
C GLN A 241 -6.87 16.98 7.20
N SER A 242 -7.15 17.01 5.90
CA SER A 242 -8.29 16.30 5.31
C SER A 242 -8.20 14.79 5.53
N LEU A 243 -7.00 14.19 5.45
CA LEU A 243 -6.81 12.78 5.78
C LEU A 243 -6.94 12.51 7.28
N LEU A 244 -6.31 13.34 8.12
CA LEU A 244 -6.27 13.15 9.58
C LEU A 244 -7.64 13.39 10.25
N SER A 245 -8.51 14.19 9.64
CA SER A 245 -9.86 14.52 10.15
C SER A 245 -10.92 13.48 9.79
N LEU A 246 -10.60 12.45 9.00
CA LEU A 246 -11.56 11.39 8.69
C LEU A 246 -12.02 10.70 9.97
N THR A 247 -13.35 10.63 10.14
CA THR A 247 -13.99 10.13 11.37
C THR A 247 -15.10 9.13 11.05
N PRO A 248 -15.31 8.10 11.89
CA PRO A 248 -16.43 7.17 11.70
C PRO A 248 -17.82 7.78 12.00
N SER A 249 -17.88 9.01 12.50
CA SER A 249 -19.16 9.71 12.74
C SER A 249 -19.87 10.16 11.46
N GLN A 250 -19.15 10.26 10.34
CA GLN A 250 -19.68 10.61 9.02
C GLN A 250 -19.80 9.35 8.15
N PRO A 251 -20.98 9.05 7.56
CA PRO A 251 -21.22 7.77 6.87
C PRO A 251 -20.22 7.43 5.77
N ARG A 252 -19.88 8.39 4.88
CA ARG A 252 -18.90 8.18 3.80
C ARG A 252 -17.49 7.96 4.35
N GLN A 253 -17.06 8.78 5.34
CA GLN A 253 -15.77 8.68 5.98
C GLN A 253 -15.62 7.36 6.76
N LYS A 254 -16.71 6.92 7.46
CA LYS A 254 -16.75 5.59 8.09
C LYS A 254 -16.47 4.48 7.08
N THR A 255 -17.16 4.51 5.93
CA THR A 255 -16.96 3.50 4.88
C THR A 255 -15.51 3.53 4.35
N ILE A 256 -14.92 4.73 4.18
CA ILE A 256 -13.51 4.88 3.77
C ILE A 256 -12.60 4.23 4.81
N LEU A 257 -12.74 4.55 6.10
CA LEU A 257 -11.92 3.99 7.18
C LEU A 257 -12.08 2.46 7.28
N GLU A 258 -13.30 1.94 7.16
CA GLU A 258 -13.55 0.48 7.15
C GLU A 258 -12.86 -0.22 5.97
N LEU A 259 -12.91 0.38 4.77
CA LEU A 259 -12.23 -0.17 3.59
C LEU A 259 -10.70 -0.13 3.72
N PHE A 260 -10.14 0.90 4.39
CA PHE A 260 -8.74 0.96 4.78
C PHE A 260 -8.38 0.01 5.93
N ALA A 261 -9.35 -0.58 6.61
CA ALA A 261 -9.16 -1.29 7.88
C ALA A 261 -8.41 -0.41 8.92
N ALA A 262 -8.79 0.86 9.02
CA ALA A 262 -8.20 1.88 9.89
C ALA A 262 -9.22 2.34 10.93
N GLY A 263 -8.76 2.60 12.15
CA GLY A 263 -9.54 3.37 13.11
C GLY A 263 -9.51 4.87 12.80
N ARG A 264 -8.34 5.35 12.36
CA ARG A 264 -8.07 6.73 11.93
C ARG A 264 -6.78 6.83 11.13
N PHE A 265 -6.55 7.98 10.51
CA PHE A 265 -5.22 8.36 10.03
C PHE A 265 -4.47 9.16 11.11
N ILE A 266 -3.14 8.98 11.16
CA ILE A 266 -2.23 9.71 12.04
C ILE A 266 -1.11 10.33 11.20
N PRO A 267 -0.43 11.39 11.68
CA PRO A 267 0.74 11.93 11.00
C PRO A 267 1.82 10.88 10.81
N ALA A 268 2.57 11.00 9.72
CA ALA A 268 3.74 10.18 9.44
C ALA A 268 4.87 11.04 8.88
N GLN A 269 6.09 10.59 9.06
CA GLN A 269 7.30 11.24 8.59
C GLN A 269 8.30 10.23 8.02
N ALA A 270 9.27 10.70 7.25
CA ALA A 270 10.22 9.83 6.56
C ALA A 270 11.05 8.95 7.50
N SER A 271 11.39 9.45 8.69
CA SER A 271 12.16 8.70 9.71
C SER A 271 11.42 7.48 10.27
N ASP A 272 10.09 7.44 10.20
CA ASP A 272 9.30 6.29 10.67
C ASP A 272 9.61 5.01 9.85
N TYR A 273 10.11 5.19 8.63
CA TYR A 273 10.45 4.12 7.68
C TYR A 273 11.95 3.83 7.56
N ALA A 274 12.78 4.36 8.47
CA ALA A 274 14.23 4.16 8.44
C ALA A 274 14.62 2.69 8.53
N ASN A 275 13.90 1.88 9.32
CA ASN A 275 14.14 0.44 9.39
C ASN A 275 13.80 -0.27 8.06
N ILE A 276 12.72 0.13 7.40
CA ILE A 276 12.36 -0.42 6.08
C ILE A 276 13.41 -0.07 5.03
N GLU A 277 13.95 1.16 5.08
CA GLU A 277 15.06 1.57 4.21
C GLU A 277 16.31 0.72 4.47
N ALA A 278 16.70 0.53 5.73
CA ALA A 278 17.85 -0.28 6.12
C ALA A 278 17.72 -1.75 5.63
N VAL A 279 16.55 -2.37 5.88
CA VAL A 279 16.25 -3.73 5.39
C VAL A 279 16.23 -3.76 3.86
N GLY A 280 15.65 -2.74 3.21
CA GLY A 280 15.62 -2.64 1.75
C GLY A 280 17.03 -2.58 1.15
N ARG A 281 17.95 -1.84 1.76
CA ARG A 281 19.36 -1.78 1.35
C ARG A 281 20.08 -3.11 1.60
N SER A 282 19.90 -3.72 2.77
CA SER A 282 20.56 -5.00 3.11
C SER A 282 20.16 -6.15 2.18
N LEU A 283 18.92 -6.12 1.66
CA LEU A 283 18.41 -7.11 0.70
C LEU A 283 18.54 -6.66 -0.77
N GLY A 284 19.26 -5.57 -1.06
CA GLY A 284 19.49 -5.07 -2.42
C GLY A 284 18.23 -4.57 -3.13
N LYS A 285 17.18 -4.17 -2.38
CA LYS A 285 15.93 -3.64 -2.94
C LYS A 285 15.92 -2.12 -3.02
N ILE A 286 16.82 -1.47 -2.32
CA ILE A 286 17.11 -0.03 -2.37
C ILE A 286 18.61 0.14 -2.63
N ARG A 287 18.94 0.97 -3.62
CA ARG A 287 20.31 1.35 -3.99
C ARG A 287 20.75 2.60 -3.24
#